data_2e2bf00b0e6a2ad342ecdc8c7398fd9b
#
_entry.id   2e2bf00b0e6a2ad342ecdc8c7398fd9b
#
_cell.length_a   1.000
_cell.length_b   1.000
_cell.length_c   1.000
_cell.angle_alpha   90.00
_cell.angle_beta   90.00
_cell.angle_gamma   90.00
#
_symmetry.space_group_name_H-M   'P 1'
#
loop_
_entity.id
_entity.type
_entity.pdbx_description
1 polymer ?
#
loop_
_entity_poly.entity_id
_entity_poly.type
_entity_poly.pdbx_seq_one_letter_code
_entity_poly.pdbx_strand_id
1 'polypeptide(L)'
;QALNTVIEYPEYFGFLGCISTHWVGIMPSEYLLIPFREEVLISGDKETTVAIQKYIKTNLAKLKNKKIYFDHGTVGLDSLYGYPQKEIDEILRSGEIIFQTKSFPGHDHETNFFGERFGPMVRYLIYSDN
;
A
#
# COMPACT_ATOMS: atom_id res chain seq x y z
N GLN A 1 -1.76 -8.45 2.43
CA GLN A 1 -2.46 -9.26 3.47
C GLN A 1 -3.18 -8.38 4.49
N ALA A 2 -2.54 -7.40 5.15
CA ALA A 2 -3.15 -6.58 6.21
C ALA A 2 -4.49 -5.94 5.79
N LEU A 3 -4.54 -5.30 4.62
CA LEU A 3 -5.77 -4.71 4.09
C LEU A 3 -6.88 -5.75 3.92
N ASN A 4 -6.55 -6.91 3.36
CA ASN A 4 -7.52 -8.00 3.20
C ASN A 4 -8.07 -8.47 4.56
N THR A 5 -7.20 -8.65 5.56
CA THR A 5 -7.60 -9.05 6.91
C THR A 5 -8.59 -8.04 7.52
N VAL A 6 -8.32 -6.75 7.39
CA VAL A 6 -9.23 -5.71 7.90
C VAL A 6 -10.57 -5.69 7.15
N ILE A 7 -10.56 -5.99 5.86
CA ILE A 7 -11.80 -6.08 5.06
C ILE A 7 -12.62 -7.31 5.41
N GLU A 8 -11.96 -8.46 5.65
CA GLU A 8 -12.66 -9.72 6.00
C GLU A 8 -13.19 -9.71 7.44
N TYR A 9 -12.51 -9.01 8.35
CA TYR A 9 -12.84 -8.97 9.77
C TYR A 9 -12.93 -7.52 10.29
N PRO A 10 -13.79 -6.67 9.71
CA PRO A 10 -13.79 -5.24 9.98
C PRO A 10 -14.12 -4.87 11.44
N GLU A 11 -14.84 -5.72 12.15
CA GLU A 11 -15.24 -5.49 13.54
C GLU A 11 -14.08 -5.59 14.54
N TYR A 12 -12.99 -6.27 14.19
CA TYR A 12 -11.85 -6.47 15.08
C TYR A 12 -10.76 -5.40 14.97
N PHE A 13 -10.78 -4.58 13.91
CA PHE A 13 -9.69 -3.65 13.61
C PHE A 13 -10.19 -2.21 13.48
N GLY A 14 -9.65 -1.31 14.29
CA GLY A 14 -9.87 0.14 14.17
C GLY A 14 -8.83 0.85 13.30
N PHE A 15 -7.65 0.24 13.13
CA PHE A 15 -6.50 0.82 12.44
C PHE A 15 -5.98 -0.13 11.35
N LEU A 16 -5.41 0.45 10.31
CA LEU A 16 -4.69 -0.27 9.27
C LEU A 16 -3.41 0.50 8.91
N GLY A 17 -2.26 -0.13 9.07
CA GLY A 17 -0.97 0.39 8.61
C GLY A 17 -0.37 -0.53 7.55
N CYS A 18 -0.06 0.02 6.40
CA CYS A 18 0.52 -0.69 5.27
C CYS A 18 1.78 0.02 4.79
N ILE A 19 2.93 -0.60 4.98
CA ILE A 19 4.24 -0.12 4.51
C ILE A 19 4.54 -0.81 3.18
N SER A 20 4.85 -0.04 2.15
CA SER A 20 5.17 -0.53 0.79
C SER A 20 4.16 -1.55 0.28
N THR A 21 2.90 -1.17 0.21
CA THR A 21 1.86 -2.07 -0.26
C THR A 21 2.08 -2.45 -1.72
N HIS A 22 2.14 -3.74 -1.94
CA HIS A 22 2.34 -4.31 -3.27
C HIS A 22 1.05 -4.25 -4.09
N TRP A 23 0.83 -3.12 -4.75
CA TRP A 23 -0.36 -2.86 -5.58
C TRP A 23 -0.30 -3.47 -6.97
N VAL A 24 0.85 -3.97 -7.35
CA VAL A 24 1.10 -4.56 -8.68
C VAL A 24 1.38 -6.05 -8.52
N GLY A 25 0.88 -6.87 -9.45
CA GLY A 25 1.34 -8.25 -9.55
C GLY A 25 2.77 -8.30 -10.09
N ILE A 26 3.41 -9.44 -9.93
CA ILE A 26 4.69 -9.74 -10.58
C ILE A 26 4.43 -10.83 -11.60
N MET A 27 4.80 -10.58 -12.85
CA MET A 27 4.69 -11.58 -13.92
C MET A 27 5.54 -12.81 -13.56
N PRO A 28 5.10 -14.04 -13.84
CA PRO A 28 5.91 -15.23 -13.57
C PRO A 28 7.33 -15.15 -14.15
N SER A 29 7.49 -14.52 -15.32
CA SER A 29 8.79 -14.26 -15.94
C SER A 29 9.68 -13.28 -15.18
N GLU A 30 9.11 -12.44 -14.33
CA GLU A 30 9.84 -11.43 -13.54
C GLU A 30 10.27 -11.95 -12.16
N TYR A 31 9.72 -13.07 -11.69
CA TYR A 31 10.08 -13.62 -10.37
C TYR A 31 11.57 -13.88 -10.20
N LEU A 32 12.23 -14.37 -11.24
CA LEU A 32 13.66 -14.63 -11.23
C LEU A 32 14.51 -13.35 -11.32
N LEU A 33 13.90 -12.23 -11.69
CA LEU A 33 14.56 -10.94 -11.85
C LEU A 33 14.50 -10.08 -10.58
N ILE A 34 13.65 -10.43 -9.60
CA ILE A 34 13.51 -9.67 -8.34
C ILE A 34 14.85 -9.44 -7.62
N PRO A 35 15.76 -10.42 -7.53
CA PRO A 35 17.08 -10.19 -6.90
C PRO A 35 17.94 -9.17 -7.65
N PHE A 36 17.65 -8.92 -8.92
CA PHE A 36 18.37 -8.00 -9.80
C PHE A 36 17.58 -6.72 -10.11
N ARG A 37 16.58 -6.40 -9.31
CA ARG A 37 15.65 -5.28 -9.54
C ARG A 37 16.30 -3.89 -9.63
N GLU A 38 17.52 -3.75 -9.18
CA GLU A 38 18.30 -2.53 -9.36
C GLU A 38 18.89 -2.40 -10.77
N GLU A 39 19.07 -3.53 -11.45
CA GLU A 39 19.69 -3.61 -12.78
C GLU A 39 18.66 -3.86 -13.90
N VAL A 40 17.48 -4.39 -13.56
CA VAL A 40 16.44 -4.76 -14.52
C VAL A 40 15.11 -4.12 -14.18
N LEU A 41 14.39 -3.70 -15.21
CA LEU A 41 13.06 -3.15 -15.06
C LEU A 41 12.05 -4.27 -14.77
N ILE A 42 11.37 -4.17 -13.62
CA ILE A 42 10.19 -4.97 -13.29
C ILE A 42 8.98 -4.10 -13.62
N SER A 43 8.10 -4.56 -14.50
CA SER A 43 6.93 -3.78 -14.94
C SER A 43 5.65 -4.08 -14.16
N GLY A 44 5.58 -5.27 -13.55
CA GLY A 44 4.41 -5.71 -12.82
C GLY A 44 3.25 -6.15 -13.72
N ASP A 45 2.16 -6.57 -13.10
CA ASP A 45 0.95 -7.03 -13.78
C ASP A 45 -0.22 -6.06 -13.53
N LYS A 46 -0.69 -5.41 -14.60
CA LYS A 46 -1.81 -4.45 -14.53
C LYS A 46 -3.15 -5.10 -14.20
N GLU A 47 -3.37 -6.33 -14.61
CA GLU A 47 -4.62 -7.04 -14.31
C GLU A 47 -4.79 -7.24 -12.81
N THR A 48 -3.70 -7.58 -12.11
CA THR A 48 -3.66 -7.67 -10.65
C THR A 48 -3.98 -6.32 -10.02
N THR A 49 -3.40 -5.22 -10.50
CA THR A 49 -3.69 -3.87 -10.01
C THR A 49 -5.18 -3.54 -10.12
N VAL A 50 -5.77 -3.79 -11.28
CA VAL A 50 -7.21 -3.56 -11.52
C VAL A 50 -8.08 -4.42 -10.60
N ALA A 51 -7.71 -5.68 -10.41
CA ALA A 51 -8.45 -6.58 -9.51
C ALA A 51 -8.41 -6.09 -8.05
N ILE A 52 -7.25 -5.62 -7.58
CA ILE A 52 -7.10 -5.02 -6.23
C ILE A 52 -7.95 -3.77 -6.09
N GLN A 53 -7.92 -2.86 -7.06
CA GLN A 53 -8.73 -1.64 -7.06
C GLN A 53 -10.24 -1.95 -7.00
N LYS A 54 -10.69 -2.91 -7.80
CA LYS A 54 -12.09 -3.37 -7.79
C LYS A 54 -12.48 -3.95 -6.44
N TYR A 55 -11.61 -4.77 -5.85
CA TYR A 55 -11.83 -5.35 -4.52
C TYR A 55 -12.00 -4.26 -3.45
N ILE A 56 -11.11 -3.27 -3.42
CA ILE A 56 -11.20 -2.15 -2.46
C ILE A 56 -12.49 -1.36 -2.69
N LYS A 57 -12.79 -0.98 -3.93
CA LYS A 57 -13.97 -0.23 -4.30
C LYS A 57 -15.27 -0.91 -3.87
N THR A 58 -15.34 -2.23 -4.02
CA THR A 58 -16.49 -3.04 -3.61
C THR A 58 -16.65 -3.11 -2.08
N ASN A 59 -15.54 -2.96 -1.33
CA ASN A 59 -15.53 -3.11 0.12
C ASN A 59 -15.34 -1.80 0.90
N LEU A 60 -15.48 -0.63 0.27
CA LEU A 60 -15.28 0.67 0.92
C LEU A 60 -16.08 0.84 2.22
N ALA A 61 -17.31 0.34 2.26
CA ALA A 61 -18.15 0.42 3.45
C ALA A 61 -17.52 -0.25 4.69
N LYS A 62 -16.73 -1.30 4.50
CA LYS A 62 -16.02 -2.03 5.59
C LYS A 62 -14.81 -1.25 6.12
N LEU A 63 -14.32 -0.27 5.37
CA LEU A 63 -13.21 0.60 5.74
C LEU A 63 -13.67 1.91 6.42
N LYS A 64 -14.96 2.19 6.45
CA LYS A 64 -15.50 3.35 7.16
C LYS A 64 -15.20 3.29 8.66
N ASN A 65 -14.93 4.47 9.24
CA ASN A 65 -14.57 4.61 10.66
C ASN A 65 -13.26 3.93 11.08
N LYS A 66 -12.41 3.59 10.09
CA LYS A 66 -11.05 3.09 10.33
C LYS A 66 -10.05 4.17 9.98
N LYS A 67 -8.96 4.21 10.71
CA LYS A 67 -7.84 5.08 10.42
C LYS A 67 -6.78 4.30 9.66
N ILE A 68 -6.46 4.74 8.45
CA ILE A 68 -5.66 3.97 7.50
C ILE A 68 -4.40 4.74 7.12
N TYR A 69 -3.27 4.05 7.12
CA TYR A 69 -2.00 4.58 6.68
C TYR A 69 -1.41 3.71 5.58
N PHE A 70 -0.93 4.39 4.53
CA PHE A 70 -0.12 3.79 3.48
C PHE A 70 1.19 4.54 3.32
N ASP A 71 2.22 3.84 2.89
CA ASP A 71 3.42 4.47 2.36
C ASP A 71 4.08 3.66 1.25
N HIS A 72 5.02 4.29 0.58
CA HIS A 72 5.92 3.65 -0.37
C HIS A 72 7.22 4.44 -0.48
N GLY A 73 8.28 3.78 -0.93
CA GLY A 73 9.50 4.42 -1.39
C GLY A 73 9.39 4.91 -2.83
N THR A 74 10.51 5.26 -3.44
CA THR A 74 10.54 5.80 -4.81
C THR A 74 11.58 5.15 -5.71
N VAL A 75 12.34 4.21 -5.19
CA VAL A 75 13.39 3.49 -5.95
C VAL A 75 13.17 1.99 -5.89
N GLY A 76 13.89 1.25 -6.72
CA GLY A 76 13.80 -0.20 -6.78
C GLY A 76 12.37 -0.68 -7.02
N LEU A 77 11.93 -1.69 -6.27
CA LEU A 77 10.59 -2.25 -6.38
C LEU A 77 9.50 -1.25 -5.97
N ASP A 78 9.77 -0.41 -4.99
CA ASP A 78 8.81 0.62 -4.52
C ASP A 78 8.54 1.70 -5.57
N SER A 79 9.41 1.87 -6.57
CA SER A 79 9.16 2.80 -7.69
C SER A 79 7.90 2.48 -8.49
N LEU A 80 7.44 1.23 -8.44
CA LEU A 80 6.23 0.77 -9.11
C LEU A 80 4.94 1.16 -8.38
N TYR A 81 5.02 1.58 -7.11
CA TYR A 81 3.84 1.73 -6.27
C TYR A 81 3.21 3.12 -6.29
N GLY A 82 3.97 4.14 -6.68
CA GLY A 82 3.49 5.53 -6.62
C GLY A 82 2.25 5.80 -7.46
N TYR A 83 2.19 5.28 -8.68
CA TYR A 83 1.03 5.48 -9.56
C TYR A 83 -0.21 4.71 -9.06
N PRO A 84 -0.16 3.39 -8.84
CA PRO A 84 -1.32 2.66 -8.34
C PRO A 84 -1.75 3.13 -6.95
N GLN A 85 -0.84 3.60 -6.09
CA GLN A 85 -1.21 4.19 -4.80
C GLN A 85 -2.08 5.44 -4.98
N LYS A 86 -1.79 6.32 -5.94
CA LYS A 86 -2.64 7.48 -6.23
C LYS A 86 -4.05 7.08 -6.64
N GLU A 87 -4.19 6.05 -7.46
CA GLU A 87 -5.50 5.53 -7.86
C GLU A 87 -6.26 4.95 -6.66
N ILE A 88 -5.58 4.24 -5.76
CA ILE A 88 -6.18 3.76 -4.51
C ILE A 88 -6.61 4.94 -3.62
N ASP A 89 -5.78 5.97 -3.49
CA ASP A 89 -6.12 7.17 -2.74
C ASP A 89 -7.39 7.85 -3.27
N GLU A 90 -7.58 7.91 -4.58
CA GLU A 90 -8.80 8.43 -5.20
C GLU A 90 -10.04 7.58 -4.87
N ILE A 91 -9.89 6.26 -4.90
CA ILE A 91 -10.96 5.34 -4.49
C ILE A 91 -11.34 5.55 -3.04
N LEU A 92 -10.36 5.66 -2.14
CA LEU A 92 -10.60 5.89 -0.71
C LEU A 92 -11.27 7.24 -0.45
N ARG A 93 -10.83 8.31 -1.13
CA ARG A 93 -11.47 9.63 -1.03
C ARG A 93 -12.93 9.59 -1.50
N SER A 94 -13.22 8.88 -2.58
CA SER A 94 -14.59 8.73 -3.08
C SER A 94 -15.53 8.02 -2.09
N GLY A 95 -14.96 7.20 -1.20
CA GLY A 95 -15.69 6.52 -0.12
C GLY A 95 -15.69 7.28 1.21
N GLU A 96 -15.12 8.50 1.25
CA GLU A 96 -14.98 9.30 2.48
C GLU A 96 -14.20 8.55 3.58
N ILE A 97 -13.17 7.79 3.19
CA ILE A 97 -12.32 7.04 4.11
C ILE A 97 -11.27 7.96 4.72
N ILE A 98 -11.01 7.80 6.02
CA ILE A 98 -9.95 8.53 6.73
C ILE A 98 -8.62 7.83 6.49
N PHE A 99 -7.71 8.45 5.76
CA PHE A 99 -6.40 7.87 5.49
C PHE A 99 -5.29 8.90 5.31
N GLN A 100 -4.06 8.44 5.41
CA GLN A 100 -2.87 9.19 5.04
C GLN A 100 -1.99 8.29 4.15
N THR A 101 -1.47 8.87 3.08
CA THR A 101 -0.42 8.27 2.25
C THR A 101 0.85 9.10 2.33
N LYS A 102 2.01 8.44 2.50
CA LYS A 102 3.34 9.08 2.48
C LYS A 102 4.23 8.46 1.43
N SER A 103 4.99 9.31 0.74
CA SER A 103 6.08 8.90 -0.13
C SER A 103 7.42 9.19 0.55
N PHE A 104 8.36 8.26 0.46
CA PHE A 104 9.71 8.37 1.04
C PHE A 104 10.76 8.32 -0.08
N PRO A 105 11.26 9.50 -0.53
CA PRO A 105 12.25 9.56 -1.58
C PRO A 105 13.52 8.77 -1.24
N GLY A 106 14.01 7.98 -2.20
CA GLY A 106 15.23 7.19 -2.06
C GLY A 106 15.06 5.87 -1.30
N HIS A 107 13.89 5.57 -0.75
CA HIS A 107 13.62 4.29 -0.09
C HIS A 107 13.18 3.22 -1.10
N ASP A 108 13.62 1.99 -0.89
CA ASP A 108 13.23 0.80 -1.64
C ASP A 108 12.43 -0.17 -0.76
N HIS A 109 12.04 -1.29 -1.32
CA HIS A 109 11.32 -2.40 -0.68
C HIS A 109 12.27 -3.27 0.18
N GLU A 110 12.90 -2.65 1.18
CA GLU A 110 13.90 -3.27 2.03
C GLU A 110 13.58 -3.12 3.53
N THR A 111 13.99 -4.09 4.32
CA THR A 111 13.65 -4.20 5.75
C THR A 111 14.15 -3.01 6.59
N ASN A 112 15.32 -2.47 6.27
CA ASN A 112 15.86 -1.28 6.94
C ASN A 112 14.95 -0.06 6.72
N PHE A 113 14.50 0.19 5.48
CA PHE A 113 13.58 1.27 5.17
C PHE A 113 12.21 1.06 5.82
N PHE A 114 11.72 -0.16 5.93
CA PHE A 114 10.48 -0.45 6.66
C PHE A 114 10.62 -0.06 8.13
N GLY A 115 11.75 -0.35 8.76
CA GLY A 115 12.05 0.06 10.13
C GLY A 115 11.98 1.58 10.32
N GLU A 116 12.58 2.34 9.41
CA GLU A 116 12.55 3.81 9.45
C GLU A 116 11.13 4.39 9.28
N ARG A 117 10.30 3.75 8.47
CA ARG A 117 8.92 4.18 8.16
C ARG A 117 7.90 3.76 9.23
N PHE A 118 8.25 2.80 10.07
CA PHE A 118 7.36 2.30 11.13
C PHE A 118 6.96 3.39 12.13
N GLY A 119 7.90 4.22 12.57
CA GLY A 119 7.64 5.32 13.50
C GLY A 119 6.61 6.34 13.00
N PRO A 120 6.76 6.89 11.78
CA PRO A 120 5.77 7.75 11.14
C PRO A 120 4.36 7.12 11.04
N MET A 121 4.27 5.84 10.69
CA MET A 121 3.01 5.10 10.63
C MET A 121 2.32 5.02 11.99
N VAL A 122 3.04 4.58 13.03
CA VAL A 122 2.51 4.46 14.40
C VAL A 122 2.06 5.82 14.92
N ARG A 123 2.82 6.87 14.65
CA ARG A 123 2.49 8.24 15.07
C ARG A 123 1.16 8.70 14.46
N TYR A 124 0.95 8.46 13.19
CA TYR A 124 -0.31 8.79 12.54
C TYR A 124 -1.47 7.97 13.11
N LEU A 125 -1.32 6.65 13.22
CA LEU A 125 -2.41 5.76 13.61
C LEU A 125 -2.85 5.98 15.07
N ILE A 126 -1.92 6.27 15.98
CA ILE A 126 -2.18 6.28 17.42
C ILE A 126 -2.27 7.68 18.00
N TYR A 127 -1.44 8.64 17.53
CA TYR A 127 -1.26 9.94 18.18
C TYR A 127 -1.80 11.14 17.39
N SER A 128 -2.14 10.99 16.10
CA SER A 128 -2.74 12.11 15.39
C SER A 128 -4.24 12.18 15.70
N ASP A 129 -4.72 13.37 16.02
CA ASP A 129 -6.16 13.64 16.09
C ASP A 129 -6.78 13.46 14.70
N ASN A 130 -8.02 13.00 14.67
CA ASN A 130 -8.77 12.82 13.42
C ASN A 130 -9.14 14.15 12.78
#